data_1c2bb0189ac4f44441c0514854a8ef66
#
_entry.id   1c2bb0189ac4f44441c0514854a8ef66
#
_cell.length_a   1.000
_cell.length_b   1.000
_cell.length_c   1.000
_cell.angle_alpha   90.00
_cell.angle_beta   90.00
_cell.angle_gamma   90.00
#
_symmetry.space_group_name_H-M   'P 1'
#
loop_
_entity.id
_entity.type
_entity.pdbx_description
1 polymer ?
#
loop_
_entity_poly.entity_id
_entity_poly.type
_entity_poly.pdbx_seq_one_letter_code
_entity_poly.pdbx_strand_id
1 'polypeptide(L)'
;MNIIRKNLFHKRINTARCISFGFALIILVGALLLMLPISSKERVVTPFLSALFTTTSATCVTGLINVGAYFSLFGQAVILFLIQLGGLGFMTILCIVFIVSNRQIGLRNRMLIAQTMGTESLEGIVKLAKHVLYITGIIELLGAIVLSIRFVPKYGFFKGMWFSIFHSVSAFCNAGFDIIGD
;
A
#
# COMPACT_ATOMS: atom_id res chain seq x y z
N MET A 1 -47.32 -11.79 2.96
CA MET A 1 -46.25 -11.04 3.65
C MET A 1 -44.97 -11.88 3.86
N ASN A 2 -44.75 -12.97 3.11
CA ASN A 2 -43.59 -13.87 3.28
C ASN A 2 -42.68 -14.03 2.03
N ILE A 3 -42.93 -13.33 0.94
CA ILE A 3 -42.16 -13.46 -0.32
C ILE A 3 -41.06 -12.40 -0.42
N ILE A 4 -41.24 -11.25 0.22
CA ILE A 4 -40.27 -10.14 0.18
C ILE A 4 -39.05 -10.41 1.08
N ARG A 5 -39.19 -11.26 2.12
CA ARG A 5 -38.08 -11.62 3.03
C ARG A 5 -37.07 -12.62 2.47
N LYS A 6 -37.44 -13.38 1.43
CA LYS A 6 -36.57 -14.44 0.85
C LYS A 6 -35.54 -13.93 -0.15
N ASN A 7 -35.74 -12.74 -0.75
CA ASN A 7 -34.81 -12.19 -1.75
C ASN A 7 -33.71 -11.27 -1.19
N LEU A 8 -33.76 -10.94 0.10
CA LEU A 8 -32.70 -10.16 0.77
C LEU A 8 -31.51 -11.00 1.25
N PHE A 9 -31.59 -12.34 1.17
CA PHE A 9 -30.52 -13.26 1.58
C PHE A 9 -29.55 -13.65 0.44
N HIS A 10 -29.77 -13.18 -0.79
CA HIS A 10 -28.90 -13.47 -1.92
C HIS A 10 -27.74 -12.48 -1.99
N LYS A 11 -26.56 -12.96 -1.62
CA LYS A 11 -25.24 -12.35 -1.73
C LYS A 11 -24.90 -11.27 -0.69
N ARG A 12 -24.89 -11.62 0.58
CA ARG A 12 -23.90 -11.00 1.48
C ARG A 12 -22.51 -11.43 1.01
N ILE A 13 -21.88 -10.63 0.16
CA ILE A 13 -20.43 -10.71 0.02
C ILE A 13 -19.91 -10.33 1.40
N ASN A 14 -19.38 -11.32 2.14
CA ASN A 14 -18.77 -11.06 3.43
C ASN A 14 -17.69 -10.02 3.22
N THR A 15 -17.79 -8.89 3.91
CA THR A 15 -16.78 -7.80 3.86
C THR A 15 -15.38 -8.34 4.03
N ALA A 16 -15.19 -9.29 4.97
CA ALA A 16 -13.93 -9.98 5.19
C ALA A 16 -13.40 -10.70 3.93
N ARG A 17 -14.27 -11.40 3.17
CA ARG A 17 -13.85 -12.05 1.92
C ARG A 17 -13.43 -11.06 0.85
N CYS A 18 -14.12 -9.92 0.75
CA CYS A 18 -13.76 -8.87 -0.21
C CYS A 18 -12.38 -8.26 0.10
N ILE A 19 -12.13 -8.00 1.37
CA ILE A 19 -10.85 -7.48 1.85
C ILE A 19 -9.72 -8.49 1.61
N SER A 20 -9.92 -9.75 2.03
CA SER A 20 -8.92 -10.81 1.86
C SER A 20 -8.59 -11.05 0.38
N PHE A 21 -9.61 -11.03 -0.49
CA PHE A 21 -9.39 -11.18 -1.93
C PHE A 21 -8.66 -9.98 -2.53
N GLY A 22 -8.96 -8.76 -2.05
CA GLY A 22 -8.25 -7.54 -2.46
C GLY A 22 -6.77 -7.59 -2.10
N PHE A 23 -6.44 -7.96 -0.86
CA PHE A 23 -5.04 -8.14 -0.46
C PHE A 23 -4.33 -9.25 -1.24
N ALA A 24 -4.97 -10.40 -1.44
CA ALA A 24 -4.42 -11.49 -2.24
C ALA A 24 -4.11 -11.04 -3.68
N LEU A 25 -5.01 -10.27 -4.28
CA LEU A 25 -4.82 -9.73 -5.63
C LEU A 25 -3.63 -8.75 -5.69
N ILE A 26 -3.51 -7.84 -4.70
CA ILE A 26 -2.40 -6.89 -4.62
C ILE A 26 -1.06 -7.63 -4.49
N ILE A 27 -1.00 -8.63 -3.62
CA ILE A 27 0.21 -9.45 -3.42
C ILE A 27 0.59 -10.18 -4.72
N LEU A 28 -0.37 -10.80 -5.41
CA LEU A 28 -0.10 -11.49 -6.67
C LEU A 28 0.37 -10.54 -7.77
N VAL A 29 -0.30 -9.40 -7.95
CA VAL A 29 0.11 -8.39 -8.93
C VAL A 29 1.50 -7.85 -8.58
N GLY A 30 1.76 -7.55 -7.32
CA GLY A 30 3.07 -7.13 -6.85
C GLY A 30 4.15 -8.18 -7.12
N ALA A 31 3.87 -9.48 -6.87
CA ALA A 31 4.80 -10.56 -7.16
C ALA A 31 5.13 -10.65 -8.66
N LEU A 32 4.13 -10.53 -9.52
CA LEU A 32 4.35 -10.51 -10.97
C LEU A 32 5.22 -9.32 -11.41
N LEU A 33 5.02 -8.14 -10.83
CA LEU A 33 5.84 -6.96 -11.10
C LEU A 33 7.29 -7.15 -10.62
N LEU A 34 7.49 -7.75 -9.44
CA LEU A 34 8.84 -8.01 -8.92
C LEU A 34 9.56 -9.16 -9.63
N MET A 35 8.85 -10.05 -10.32
CA MET A 35 9.46 -11.08 -11.20
C MET A 35 10.06 -10.49 -12.47
N LEU A 36 9.63 -9.32 -12.90
CA LEU A 36 10.17 -8.71 -14.12
C LEU A 36 11.69 -8.47 -13.98
N PRO A 37 12.47 -8.75 -15.01
CA PRO A 37 13.93 -8.54 -14.97
C PRO A 37 14.32 -7.07 -14.71
N ILE A 38 13.44 -6.12 -15.02
CA ILE A 38 13.65 -4.70 -14.71
C ILE A 38 13.61 -4.41 -13.20
N SER A 39 13.00 -5.28 -12.39
CA SER A 39 12.89 -5.13 -10.93
C SER A 39 14.18 -5.51 -10.20
N SER A 40 15.08 -6.29 -10.82
CA SER A 40 16.38 -6.69 -10.28
C SER A 40 17.49 -5.79 -10.80
N LYS A 41 18.51 -5.52 -9.97
CA LYS A 41 19.72 -4.79 -10.40
C LYS A 41 20.53 -5.55 -11.46
N GLU A 42 20.57 -6.87 -11.34
CA GLU A 42 21.27 -7.76 -12.26
C GLU A 42 20.45 -8.12 -13.51
N ARG A 43 19.23 -7.58 -13.63
CA ARG A 43 18.27 -7.88 -14.70
C ARG A 43 17.94 -9.38 -14.84
N VAL A 44 17.99 -10.10 -13.75
CA VAL A 44 17.61 -11.51 -13.66
C VAL A 44 16.16 -11.61 -13.21
N VAL A 45 15.43 -12.59 -13.75
CA VAL A 45 14.06 -12.89 -13.33
C VAL A 45 14.08 -13.38 -11.89
N THR A 46 13.40 -12.66 -11.00
CA THR A 46 13.28 -13.05 -9.58
C THR A 46 12.43 -14.32 -9.46
N PRO A 47 12.86 -15.35 -8.73
CA PRO A 47 12.04 -16.54 -8.49
C PRO A 47 10.68 -16.17 -7.89
N PHE A 48 9.62 -16.83 -8.37
CA PHE A 48 8.24 -16.53 -7.94
C PHE A 48 8.07 -16.55 -6.41
N LEU A 49 8.64 -17.55 -5.74
CA LEU A 49 8.53 -17.69 -4.29
C LEU A 49 9.17 -16.51 -3.55
N SER A 50 10.35 -16.06 -4.00
CA SER A 50 11.04 -14.89 -3.44
C SER A 50 10.26 -13.60 -3.69
N ALA A 51 9.73 -13.43 -4.90
CA ALA A 51 8.87 -12.29 -5.23
C ALA A 51 7.59 -12.28 -4.40
N LEU A 52 6.93 -13.43 -4.25
CA LEU A 52 5.73 -13.59 -3.44
C LEU A 52 6.01 -13.30 -1.95
N PHE A 53 7.11 -13.80 -1.43
CA PHE A 53 7.51 -13.54 -0.05
C PHE A 53 7.78 -12.04 0.19
N THR A 54 8.51 -11.39 -0.73
CA THR A 54 8.81 -9.96 -0.65
C THR A 54 7.55 -9.10 -0.70
N THR A 55 6.63 -9.40 -1.63
CA THR A 55 5.38 -8.66 -1.77
C THR A 55 4.45 -8.88 -0.59
N THR A 56 4.39 -10.08 -0.05
CA THR A 56 3.62 -10.38 1.16
C THR A 56 4.21 -9.61 2.36
N SER A 57 5.53 -9.65 2.52
CA SER A 57 6.24 -8.90 3.56
C SER A 57 6.01 -7.38 3.45
N ALA A 58 6.05 -6.82 2.23
CA ALA A 58 5.80 -5.41 1.98
C ALA A 58 4.34 -5.03 2.29
N THR A 59 3.38 -5.82 1.82
CA THR A 59 1.96 -5.55 2.02
C THR A 59 1.52 -5.76 3.47
N CYS A 60 2.12 -6.74 4.17
CA CYS A 60 1.89 -6.97 5.60
C CYS A 60 2.79 -6.12 6.51
N VAL A 61 3.65 -5.29 5.92
CA VAL A 61 4.50 -4.32 6.64
C VAL A 61 5.41 -5.02 7.67
N THR A 62 6.08 -6.13 7.28
CA THR A 62 6.88 -6.97 8.20
C THR A 62 8.39 -6.78 8.10
N GLY A 63 8.91 -6.24 6.98
CA GLY A 63 10.32 -5.82 6.83
C GLY A 63 11.38 -6.92 6.94
N LEU A 64 11.08 -8.12 6.49
CA LEU A 64 11.96 -9.28 6.67
C LEU A 64 13.09 -9.40 5.65
N ILE A 65 13.22 -8.49 4.68
CA ILE A 65 14.14 -8.62 3.55
C ILE A 65 14.94 -7.34 3.35
N ASN A 66 16.24 -7.49 3.10
CA ASN A 66 17.08 -6.40 2.61
C ASN A 66 16.80 -6.16 1.12
N VAL A 67 16.09 -5.06 0.83
CA VAL A 67 15.65 -4.68 -0.52
C VAL A 67 16.78 -3.98 -1.28
N GLY A 68 17.66 -3.29 -0.56
CA GLY A 68 18.70 -2.44 -1.15
C GLY A 68 19.74 -3.21 -1.96
N ALA A 69 20.07 -4.44 -1.56
CA ALA A 69 21.09 -5.25 -2.23
C ALA A 69 20.61 -5.78 -3.60
N TYR A 70 19.36 -6.25 -3.69
CA TYR A 70 18.87 -7.01 -4.84
C TYR A 70 18.03 -6.20 -5.82
N PHE A 71 17.10 -5.35 -5.32
CA PHE A 71 16.11 -4.69 -6.16
C PHE A 71 16.62 -3.39 -6.80
N SER A 72 16.28 -3.21 -8.08
CA SER A 72 16.49 -1.97 -8.82
C SER A 72 15.60 -0.84 -8.29
N LEU A 73 15.79 0.38 -8.77
CA LEU A 73 14.95 1.52 -8.42
C LEU A 73 13.47 1.27 -8.74
N PHE A 74 13.16 0.56 -9.84
CA PHE A 74 11.81 0.16 -10.17
C PHE A 74 11.25 -0.85 -9.15
N GLY A 75 12.02 -1.90 -8.80
CA GLY A 75 11.62 -2.86 -7.78
C GLY A 75 11.40 -2.21 -6.40
N GLN A 76 12.28 -1.29 -6.01
CA GLN A 76 12.14 -0.51 -4.79
C GLN A 76 10.87 0.37 -4.81
N ALA A 77 10.54 0.99 -5.94
CA ALA A 77 9.31 1.78 -6.09
C ALA A 77 8.05 0.92 -5.97
N VAL A 78 8.06 -0.28 -6.55
CA VAL A 78 6.95 -1.25 -6.39
C VAL A 78 6.79 -1.65 -4.92
N ILE A 79 7.89 -1.95 -4.22
CA ILE A 79 7.88 -2.31 -2.80
C ILE A 79 7.37 -1.15 -1.95
N LEU A 80 7.85 0.09 -2.21
CA LEU A 80 7.39 1.29 -1.53
C LEU A 80 5.87 1.49 -1.66
N PHE A 81 5.35 1.28 -2.88
CA PHE A 81 3.92 1.35 -3.15
C PHE A 81 3.14 0.28 -2.39
N LEU A 82 3.66 -0.96 -2.30
CA LEU A 82 3.04 -2.03 -1.53
C LEU A 82 3.04 -1.75 -0.03
N ILE A 83 4.13 -1.19 0.50
CA ILE A 83 4.22 -0.73 1.90
C ILE A 83 3.13 0.32 2.18
N GLN A 84 2.99 1.30 1.29
CA GLN A 84 1.98 2.35 1.43
C GLN A 84 0.56 1.79 1.37
N LEU A 85 0.30 0.85 0.44
CA LEU A 85 -0.97 0.13 0.35
C LEU A 85 -1.30 -0.65 1.62
N GLY A 86 -0.31 -1.32 2.18
CA GLY A 86 -0.45 -2.10 3.41
C GLY A 86 -0.63 -1.21 4.64
N GLY A 87 0.23 -0.22 4.81
CA GLY A 87 0.25 0.68 5.98
C GLY A 87 -0.99 1.57 6.10
N LEU A 88 -1.46 2.13 4.98
CA LEU A 88 -2.70 2.92 4.97
C LEU A 88 -3.97 2.07 4.96
N GLY A 89 -3.83 0.79 4.65
CA GLY A 89 -4.95 -0.13 4.48
C GLY A 89 -5.64 0.01 3.12
N PHE A 90 -5.91 -1.14 2.54
CA PHE A 90 -6.55 -1.29 1.22
C PHE A 90 -7.83 -0.45 1.05
N MET A 91 -8.62 -0.30 2.11
CA MET A 91 -9.88 0.44 2.03
C MET A 91 -9.71 1.94 1.88
N THR A 92 -8.70 2.52 2.50
CA THR A 92 -8.38 3.94 2.31
C THR A 92 -8.05 4.21 0.84
N ILE A 93 -7.30 3.33 0.20
CA ILE A 93 -6.92 3.45 -1.20
C ILE A 93 -8.10 3.22 -2.14
N LEU A 94 -8.96 2.24 -1.86
CA LEU A 94 -10.22 2.09 -2.60
C LEU A 94 -11.05 3.38 -2.55
N CYS A 95 -11.14 4.02 -1.39
CA CYS A 95 -11.79 5.32 -1.28
C CYS A 95 -11.19 6.35 -2.22
N ILE A 96 -9.85 6.41 -2.27
CA ILE A 96 -9.11 7.35 -3.12
C ILE A 96 -9.39 7.08 -4.60
N VAL A 97 -9.28 5.83 -5.04
CA VAL A 97 -9.56 5.44 -6.42
C VAL A 97 -10.99 5.86 -6.83
N PHE A 98 -11.97 5.66 -5.96
CA PHE A 98 -13.34 6.10 -6.23
C PHE A 98 -13.47 7.62 -6.28
N ILE A 99 -12.76 8.35 -5.42
CA ILE A 99 -12.76 9.82 -5.42
C ILE A 99 -12.14 10.37 -6.69
N VAL A 100 -10.97 9.85 -7.08
CA VAL A 100 -10.24 10.31 -8.29
C VAL A 100 -10.99 9.96 -9.56
N SER A 101 -11.64 8.79 -9.61
CA SER A 101 -12.46 8.36 -10.75
C SER A 101 -13.75 9.15 -10.92
N ASN A 102 -14.04 10.12 -10.03
CA ASN A 102 -15.23 10.95 -10.02
C ASN A 102 -16.55 10.15 -10.11
N ARG A 103 -16.50 8.86 -9.74
CA ARG A 103 -17.68 8.00 -9.70
C ARG A 103 -18.36 8.11 -8.34
N GLN A 104 -19.68 8.27 -8.34
CA GLN A 104 -20.47 8.23 -7.11
C GLN A 104 -20.30 6.87 -6.44
N ILE A 105 -19.80 6.88 -5.20
CA ILE A 105 -19.67 5.66 -4.40
C ILE A 105 -21.10 5.19 -4.08
N GLY A 106 -21.51 4.07 -4.66
CA GLY A 106 -22.81 3.47 -4.35
C GLY A 106 -22.92 3.10 -2.86
N LEU A 107 -24.14 3.12 -2.32
CA LEU A 107 -24.44 2.83 -0.91
C LEU A 107 -23.76 1.55 -0.40
N ARG A 108 -23.64 0.52 -1.24
CA ARG A 108 -23.01 -0.75 -0.90
C ARG A 108 -21.49 -0.61 -0.62
N ASN A 109 -20.80 0.17 -1.47
CA ASN A 109 -19.36 0.39 -1.30
C ASN A 109 -19.09 1.32 -0.10
N ARG A 110 -19.97 2.28 0.15
CA ARG A 110 -19.90 3.12 1.35
C ARG A 110 -20.06 2.30 2.63
N MET A 111 -20.97 1.31 2.65
CA MET A 111 -21.12 0.39 3.79
C MET A 111 -19.86 -0.45 4.03
N LEU A 112 -19.23 -0.97 2.98
CA LEU A 112 -17.98 -1.73 3.09
C LEU A 112 -16.86 -0.90 3.71
N ILE A 113 -16.72 0.34 3.26
CA ILE A 113 -15.71 1.28 3.75
C ILE A 113 -15.99 1.67 5.22
N ALA A 114 -17.26 1.98 5.55
CA ALA A 114 -17.67 2.32 6.92
C ALA A 114 -17.34 1.20 7.91
N GLN A 115 -17.64 -0.03 7.53
CA GLN A 115 -17.36 -1.22 8.33
C GLN A 115 -15.87 -1.46 8.57
N THR A 116 -15.04 -1.13 7.59
CA THR A 116 -13.57 -1.31 7.66
C THR A 116 -12.90 -0.20 8.45
N MET A 117 -13.44 1.03 8.36
CA MET A 117 -12.94 2.18 9.10
C MET A 117 -13.55 2.32 10.51
N GLY A 118 -14.45 1.40 10.91
CA GLY A 118 -15.08 1.41 12.23
C GLY A 118 -16.01 2.62 12.46
N THR A 119 -16.53 3.24 11.39
CA THR A 119 -17.43 4.40 11.48
C THR A 119 -18.88 3.98 11.26
N GLU A 120 -19.78 4.40 12.15
CA GLU A 120 -21.22 4.12 12.02
C GLU A 120 -21.93 5.00 10.99
N SER A 121 -21.34 6.14 10.65
CA SER A 121 -21.94 7.11 9.72
C SER A 121 -21.35 6.98 8.31
N LEU A 122 -22.21 6.89 7.32
CA LEU A 122 -21.84 6.87 5.90
C LEU A 122 -21.45 8.27 5.39
N GLU A 123 -21.84 9.32 6.12
CA GLU A 123 -21.49 10.70 5.82
C GLU A 123 -20.10 11.03 6.35
N GLY A 124 -19.24 11.54 5.49
CA GLY A 124 -17.87 11.96 5.88
C GLY A 124 -16.75 10.94 5.65
N ILE A 125 -17.05 9.66 5.32
CA ILE A 125 -16.02 8.63 5.06
C ILE A 125 -15.02 9.08 3.99
N VAL A 126 -15.51 9.67 2.91
CA VAL A 126 -14.68 10.21 1.83
C VAL A 126 -13.81 11.36 2.32
N LYS A 127 -14.38 12.21 3.18
CA LYS A 127 -13.64 13.33 3.80
C LYS A 127 -12.57 12.81 4.75
N LEU A 128 -12.90 11.79 5.54
CA LEU A 128 -11.96 11.14 6.45
C LEU A 128 -10.79 10.51 5.67
N ALA A 129 -11.06 9.74 4.61
CA ALA A 129 -10.02 9.14 3.78
C ALA A 129 -9.07 10.18 3.17
N LYS A 130 -9.61 11.30 2.67
CA LYS A 130 -8.80 12.43 2.20
C LYS A 130 -7.94 13.04 3.29
N HIS A 131 -8.49 13.20 4.50
CA HIS A 131 -7.73 13.74 5.64
C HIS A 131 -6.59 12.79 6.05
N VAL A 132 -6.85 11.50 6.14
CA VAL A 132 -5.83 10.48 6.45
C VAL A 132 -4.68 10.59 5.45
N LEU A 133 -4.97 10.62 4.14
CA LEU A 133 -3.95 10.76 3.12
C LEU A 133 -3.14 12.04 3.24
N TYR A 134 -3.84 13.16 3.44
CA TYR A 134 -3.19 14.47 3.52
C TYR A 134 -2.23 14.52 4.72
N ILE A 135 -2.70 14.07 5.89
CA ILE A 135 -1.89 14.03 7.12
C ILE A 135 -0.71 13.07 6.95
N THR A 136 -0.94 11.86 6.39
CA THR A 136 0.11 10.90 6.09
C THR A 136 1.17 11.51 5.18
N GLY A 137 0.77 12.12 4.07
CA GLY A 137 1.71 12.74 3.13
C GLY A 137 2.54 13.87 3.78
N ILE A 138 1.93 14.67 4.66
CA ILE A 138 2.65 15.70 5.42
C ILE A 138 3.70 15.07 6.34
N ILE A 139 3.32 14.07 7.13
CA ILE A 139 4.24 13.42 8.08
C ILE A 139 5.39 12.73 7.34
N GLU A 140 5.08 12.01 6.25
CA GLU A 140 6.09 11.36 5.42
C GLU A 140 7.04 12.37 4.76
N LEU A 141 6.51 13.48 4.28
CA LEU A 141 7.32 14.56 3.71
C LEU A 141 8.25 15.19 4.75
N LEU A 142 7.74 15.50 5.93
CA LEU A 142 8.55 16.03 7.03
C LEU A 142 9.65 15.04 7.44
N GLY A 143 9.32 13.75 7.56
CA GLY A 143 10.28 12.69 7.83
C GLY A 143 11.35 12.61 6.74
N ALA A 144 10.97 12.68 5.46
CA ALA A 144 11.91 12.68 4.34
C ALA A 144 12.84 13.90 4.36
N ILE A 145 12.34 15.09 4.70
CA ILE A 145 13.16 16.31 4.84
C ILE A 145 14.20 16.12 5.95
N VAL A 146 13.80 15.63 7.12
CA VAL A 146 14.71 15.38 8.22
C VAL A 146 15.80 14.36 7.84
N LEU A 147 15.41 13.25 7.21
CA LEU A 147 16.35 12.23 6.75
C LEU A 147 17.27 12.73 5.64
N SER A 148 16.80 13.64 4.78
CA SER A 148 17.59 14.20 3.68
C SER A 148 18.81 14.97 4.19
N ILE A 149 18.73 15.61 5.35
CA ILE A 149 19.86 16.31 5.98
C ILE A 149 21.05 15.34 6.18
N ARG A 150 20.77 14.07 6.45
CA ARG A 150 21.79 13.04 6.70
C ARG A 150 22.18 12.29 5.41
N PHE A 151 21.22 11.95 4.56
CA PHE A 151 21.44 11.08 3.42
C PHE A 151 21.96 11.83 2.19
N VAL A 152 21.52 13.05 1.95
CA VAL A 152 21.97 13.85 0.79
C VAL A 152 23.48 14.12 0.82
N PRO A 153 24.09 14.56 1.94
CA PRO A 153 25.54 14.77 1.98
C PRO A 153 26.34 13.47 1.80
N LYS A 154 25.80 12.32 2.23
CA LYS A 154 26.51 11.03 2.19
C LYS A 154 26.40 10.33 0.82
N TYR A 155 25.23 10.38 0.17
CA TYR A 155 24.93 9.57 -1.02
C TYR A 155 24.70 10.41 -2.29
N GLY A 156 24.80 11.74 -2.20
CA GLY A 156 24.48 12.68 -3.27
C GLY A 156 22.97 13.00 -3.33
N PHE A 157 22.62 14.07 -4.07
CA PHE A 157 21.28 14.65 -4.04
C PHE A 157 20.18 13.63 -4.46
N PHE A 158 20.31 13.02 -5.65
CA PHE A 158 19.25 12.13 -6.17
C PHE A 158 19.11 10.85 -5.35
N LYS A 159 20.22 10.20 -5.04
CA LYS A 159 20.22 8.94 -4.28
C LYS A 159 19.83 9.18 -2.82
N GLY A 160 20.36 10.23 -2.21
CA GLY A 160 20.03 10.61 -0.84
C GLY A 160 18.56 11.00 -0.68
N MET A 161 17.97 11.72 -1.65
CA MET A 161 16.56 12.06 -1.64
C MET A 161 15.67 10.81 -1.74
N TRP A 162 16.00 9.88 -2.65
CA TRP A 162 15.28 8.61 -2.78
C TRP A 162 15.33 7.80 -1.48
N PHE A 163 16.49 7.69 -0.87
CA PHE A 163 16.66 7.00 0.41
C PHE A 163 15.84 7.65 1.52
N SER A 164 15.81 8.98 1.55
CA SER A 164 15.03 9.72 2.54
C SER A 164 13.53 9.48 2.40
N ILE A 165 12.99 9.50 1.19
CA ILE A 165 11.58 9.23 0.92
C ILE A 165 11.24 7.78 1.30
N PHE A 166 12.04 6.83 0.84
CA PHE A 166 11.79 5.41 1.10
C PHE A 166 11.78 5.09 2.60
N HIS A 167 12.80 5.57 3.33
CA HIS A 167 12.87 5.31 4.77
C HIS A 167 11.81 6.06 5.57
N SER A 168 11.42 7.26 5.13
CA SER A 168 10.32 7.99 5.78
C SER A 168 9.00 7.24 5.69
N VAL A 169 8.65 6.74 4.50
CA VAL A 169 7.46 5.91 4.28
C VAL A 169 7.55 4.59 5.03
N SER A 170 8.71 3.91 4.95
CA SER A 170 8.95 2.65 5.65
C SER A 170 8.81 2.81 7.17
N ALA A 171 9.33 3.90 7.73
CA ALA A 171 9.23 4.21 9.16
C ALA A 171 7.79 4.58 9.55
N PHE A 172 7.11 5.42 8.77
CA PHE A 172 5.73 5.81 9.03
C PHE A 172 4.79 4.60 9.04
N CYS A 173 4.91 3.73 8.05
CA CYS A 173 4.14 2.50 7.96
C CYS A 173 4.62 1.40 8.94
N ASN A 174 5.70 1.64 9.69
CA ASN A 174 6.35 0.65 10.57
C ASN A 174 6.82 -0.62 9.82
N ALA A 175 7.26 -0.45 8.57
CA ALA A 175 7.57 -1.56 7.66
C ALA A 175 8.97 -2.17 7.88
N GLY A 176 9.94 -1.41 8.37
CA GLY A 176 11.27 -1.90 8.67
C GLY A 176 12.13 -2.28 7.46
N PHE A 177 11.72 -1.92 6.24
CA PHE A 177 12.53 -2.16 5.05
C PHE A 177 13.68 -1.16 4.95
N ASP A 178 14.86 -1.69 4.62
CA ASP A 178 16.08 -0.92 4.34
C ASP A 178 16.49 -1.08 2.87
N ILE A 179 16.91 0.03 2.26
CA ILE A 179 17.43 0.06 0.89
C ILE A 179 18.88 0.57 0.82
N ILE A 180 19.48 0.92 1.95
CA ILE A 180 20.86 1.39 2.01
C ILE A 180 21.82 0.24 1.75
N GLY A 181 21.51 -0.95 2.27
CA GLY A 181 22.17 -2.25 2.09
C GLY A 181 23.67 -2.15 1.86
N ASP A 182 24.45 -2.30 2.90
CA ASP A 182 25.88 -2.61 2.79
C ASP A 182 26.07 -4.11 2.55
#